data_1a1def564cc60b34355a1c9dab23af5d
#
_entry.id   1a1def564cc60b34355a1c9dab23af5d
#
_cell.length_a   1.000
_cell.length_b   1.000
_cell.length_c   1.000
_cell.angle_alpha   90.00
_cell.angle_beta   90.00
_cell.angle_gamma   90.00
#
_symmetry.space_group_name_H-M   'P 1'
#
loop_
_entity.id
_entity.type
_entity.pdbx_description
1 polymer ?
#
loop_
_entity_poly.entity_id
_entity_poly.type
_entity_poly.pdbx_seq_one_letter_code
_entity_poly.pdbx_strand_id
1 'polypeptide(L)'
;IGRLGAIDGARDSLVYRYDERGNLVEQVRSIRLDQQTLLDRVTYRYDAANQLLEIGYPSGLAIGYPRNAGGQVASVTLAVGDKAPSTLVGQIAYLPFGPLLRLTWGNGITLSREYDQDYQLLRQKVGPWQSDYQHDANGNIQQHRHSLWGTLDYQYDPLDRLTEERG
;
A
#
# COMPACT_ATOMS: atom_id res chain seq x y z
N ILE A 1 28.19 4.74 2.01
CA ILE A 1 28.78 4.21 0.78
C ILE A 1 27.66 4.00 -0.25
N GLY A 2 27.76 4.66 -1.44
CA GLY A 2 27.15 4.20 -2.67
C GLY A 2 25.63 4.32 -2.83
N ARG A 3 24.98 5.45 -2.42
CA ARG A 3 23.62 5.71 -2.86
C ARG A 3 23.62 6.38 -4.23
N LEU A 4 22.62 6.01 -5.05
CA LEU A 4 22.45 6.61 -6.36
C LEU A 4 22.07 8.09 -6.21
N GLY A 5 22.96 9.00 -6.61
CA GLY A 5 22.73 10.44 -6.53
C GLY A 5 22.05 11.01 -7.76
N ALA A 6 22.36 10.48 -8.95
CA ALA A 6 21.76 10.95 -10.19
C ALA A 6 21.82 9.89 -11.28
N ILE A 7 20.90 10.02 -12.24
CA ILE A 7 20.89 9.32 -13.53
C ILE A 7 20.74 10.40 -14.59
N ASP A 8 21.67 10.44 -15.54
CA ASP A 8 21.66 11.40 -16.65
C ASP A 8 21.40 10.70 -17.98
N GLY A 9 20.34 11.09 -18.66
CA GLY A 9 20.01 10.71 -20.03
C GLY A 9 20.17 11.88 -20.99
N ALA A 10 20.03 11.62 -22.29
CA ALA A 10 20.20 12.65 -23.32
C ALA A 10 19.16 13.79 -23.22
N ARG A 11 17.95 13.48 -22.77
CA ARG A 11 16.82 14.42 -22.69
C ARG A 11 16.18 14.50 -21.30
N ASP A 12 16.54 13.62 -20.37
CA ASP A 12 16.02 13.62 -19.01
C ASP A 12 17.13 13.33 -18.00
N SER A 13 16.93 13.80 -16.80
CA SER A 13 17.78 13.46 -15.66
C SER A 13 16.93 13.24 -14.42
N LEU A 14 17.43 12.38 -13.51
CA LEU A 14 16.87 12.14 -12.20
C LEU A 14 17.94 12.45 -11.17
N VAL A 15 17.59 13.26 -10.18
CA VAL A 15 18.46 13.58 -9.05
C VAL A 15 17.78 13.13 -7.76
N TYR A 16 18.54 12.47 -6.90
CA TYR A 16 18.08 11.96 -5.62
C TYR A 16 18.83 12.65 -4.48
N ARG A 17 18.12 13.07 -3.45
CA ARG A 17 18.69 13.61 -2.22
C ARG A 17 18.28 12.78 -1.03
N TYR A 18 19.21 12.61 -0.11
CA TYR A 18 19.03 11.80 1.07
C TYR A 18 19.33 12.61 2.33
N ASP A 19 18.65 12.27 3.42
CA ASP A 19 18.98 12.81 4.74
C ASP A 19 20.24 12.13 5.33
N GLU A 20 20.68 12.57 6.51
CA GLU A 20 21.85 12.03 7.23
C GLU A 20 21.66 10.55 7.61
N ARG A 21 20.42 10.10 7.78
CA ARG A 21 20.07 8.71 8.07
C ARG A 21 19.98 7.85 6.81
N GLY A 22 19.96 8.52 5.64
CA GLY A 22 19.93 7.93 4.34
C GLY A 22 18.56 7.61 3.78
N ASN A 23 17.53 8.20 4.30
CA ASN A 23 16.22 8.17 3.70
C ASN A 23 16.20 9.08 2.46
N LEU A 24 15.55 8.66 1.40
CA LEU A 24 15.32 9.50 0.23
C LEU A 24 14.35 10.62 0.60
N VAL A 25 14.80 11.86 0.60
CA VAL A 25 13.96 13.02 0.96
C VAL A 25 13.47 13.80 -0.24
N GLU A 26 14.13 13.68 -1.37
CA GLU A 26 13.74 14.38 -2.61
C GLU A 26 14.16 13.59 -3.84
N GLN A 27 13.28 13.55 -4.84
CA GLN A 27 13.56 13.12 -6.20
C GLN A 27 13.14 14.23 -7.15
N VAL A 28 14.06 14.67 -8.00
CA VAL A 28 13.79 15.68 -9.03
C VAL A 28 14.03 15.05 -10.39
N ARG A 29 12.99 15.00 -11.22
CA ARG A 29 13.10 14.67 -12.63
C ARG A 29 13.09 15.93 -13.46
N SER A 30 14.05 16.10 -14.35
CA SER A 30 14.02 17.14 -15.37
C SER A 30 13.89 16.53 -16.77
N ILE A 31 12.99 17.07 -17.57
CA ILE A 31 12.76 16.64 -18.95
C ILE A 31 12.96 17.87 -19.85
N ARG A 32 13.90 17.77 -20.80
CA ARG A 32 14.17 18.81 -21.78
C ARG A 32 13.29 18.62 -23.00
N LEU A 33 12.44 19.62 -23.27
CA LEU A 33 11.55 19.69 -24.42
C LEU A 33 11.93 20.95 -25.22
N ASP A 34 12.69 20.77 -26.26
CA ASP A 34 13.16 21.88 -27.16
C ASP A 34 13.67 23.10 -26.39
N GLN A 35 12.81 24.12 -26.16
CA GLN A 35 13.15 25.37 -25.46
C GLN A 35 12.69 25.39 -23.98
N GLN A 36 12.10 24.33 -23.47
CA GLN A 36 11.57 24.24 -22.09
C GLN A 36 12.16 23.06 -21.34
N THR A 37 12.30 23.25 -20.03
CA THR A 37 12.61 22.14 -19.10
C THR A 37 11.46 22.00 -18.14
N LEU A 38 10.84 20.83 -18.12
CA LEU A 38 9.85 20.45 -17.11
C LEU A 38 10.60 19.88 -15.91
N LEU A 39 10.17 20.27 -14.72
CA LEU A 39 10.72 19.79 -13.46
C LEU A 39 9.59 19.16 -12.64
N ASP A 40 9.73 17.86 -12.37
CA ASP A 40 8.87 17.13 -11.46
C ASP A 40 9.64 16.86 -10.17
N ARG A 41 9.12 17.39 -9.07
CA ARG A 41 9.73 17.24 -7.75
C ARG A 41 8.80 16.41 -6.87
N VAL A 42 9.31 15.29 -6.34
CA VAL A 42 8.65 14.48 -5.32
C VAL A 42 9.46 14.59 -4.04
N THR A 43 8.80 14.87 -2.92
CA THR A 43 9.43 14.98 -1.60
C THR A 43 8.91 13.92 -0.67
N TYR A 44 9.75 13.51 0.28
CA TYR A 44 9.42 12.47 1.27
C TYR A 44 9.78 12.98 2.66
N ARG A 45 8.89 12.77 3.62
CA ARG A 45 9.14 13.06 5.05
C ARG A 45 9.06 11.78 5.85
N TYR A 46 9.92 11.70 6.85
CA TYR A 46 10.02 10.54 7.74
C TYR A 46 9.94 10.97 9.20
N ASP A 47 9.55 10.06 10.07
CA ASP A 47 9.62 10.23 11.53
C ASP A 47 11.02 9.87 12.08
N ALA A 48 11.15 9.95 13.41
CA ALA A 48 12.39 9.61 14.09
C ALA A 48 12.77 8.12 13.98
N ALA A 49 11.82 7.26 13.67
CA ALA A 49 12.00 5.82 13.45
C ALA A 49 12.24 5.46 11.96
N ASN A 50 12.51 6.44 11.09
CA ASN A 50 12.67 6.30 9.64
C ASN A 50 11.42 5.74 8.93
N GLN A 51 10.23 5.95 9.49
CA GLN A 51 8.98 5.56 8.87
C GLN A 51 8.43 6.72 8.04
N LEU A 52 8.00 6.43 6.82
CA LEU A 52 7.43 7.42 5.92
C LEU A 52 6.17 8.06 6.53
N LEU A 53 6.16 9.39 6.63
CA LEU A 53 5.04 10.21 7.10
C LEU A 53 4.26 10.87 5.96
N GLU A 54 4.95 11.28 4.88
CA GLU A 54 4.31 12.04 3.82
C GLU A 54 5.10 11.94 2.50
N ILE A 55 4.35 11.95 1.40
CA ILE A 55 4.87 12.14 0.04
C ILE A 55 4.24 13.38 -0.54
N GLY A 56 5.07 14.37 -0.93
CA GLY A 56 4.64 15.57 -1.66
C GLY A 56 4.88 15.42 -3.16
N TYR A 57 3.89 15.80 -3.97
CA TYR A 57 3.90 15.68 -5.43
C TYR A 57 4.04 17.04 -6.12
N PRO A 58 4.53 17.10 -7.38
CA PRO A 58 4.70 18.34 -8.16
C PRO A 58 3.40 19.13 -8.33
N SER A 59 2.25 18.45 -8.30
CA SER A 59 0.91 19.05 -8.42
C SER A 59 0.46 19.85 -7.19
N GLY A 60 1.28 19.91 -6.12
CA GLY A 60 0.88 20.49 -4.83
C GLY A 60 -0.01 19.56 -3.99
N LEU A 61 -0.15 18.30 -4.41
CA LEU A 61 -0.79 17.26 -3.60
C LEU A 61 0.22 16.69 -2.60
N ALA A 62 -0.26 16.31 -1.41
CA ALA A 62 0.55 15.52 -0.48
C ALA A 62 -0.28 14.37 0.12
N ILE A 63 0.32 13.19 0.19
CA ILE A 63 -0.26 12.01 0.83
C ILE A 63 0.43 11.82 2.17
N GLY A 64 -0.37 11.86 3.25
CA GLY A 64 0.10 11.64 4.61
C GLY A 64 -0.23 10.25 5.13
N TYR A 65 0.63 9.72 6.00
CA TYR A 65 0.52 8.40 6.62
C TYR A 65 0.60 8.53 8.16
N PRO A 66 -0.39 9.16 8.83
CA PRO A 66 -0.44 9.22 10.29
C PRO A 66 -0.38 7.82 10.90
N ARG A 67 0.38 7.67 11.99
CA ARG A 67 0.63 6.38 12.65
C ARG A 67 0.05 6.35 14.05
N ASN A 68 -0.28 5.16 14.52
CA ASN A 68 -0.64 4.91 15.90
C ASN A 68 0.61 4.77 16.79
N ALA A 69 0.42 4.63 18.09
CA ALA A 69 1.51 4.45 19.05
C ALA A 69 2.38 3.20 18.81
N GLY A 70 1.86 2.20 18.09
CA GLY A 70 2.61 1.01 17.67
C GLY A 70 3.38 1.20 16.36
N GLY A 71 3.40 2.40 15.76
CA GLY A 71 4.08 2.69 14.50
C GLY A 71 3.34 2.22 13.24
N GLN A 72 2.14 1.65 13.38
CA GLN A 72 1.34 1.20 12.25
C GLN A 72 0.56 2.39 11.66
N VAL A 73 0.35 2.40 10.34
CA VAL A 73 -0.45 3.43 9.66
C VAL A 73 -1.89 3.42 10.19
N ALA A 74 -2.33 4.50 10.80
CA ALA A 74 -3.68 4.64 11.37
C ALA A 74 -4.68 5.26 10.39
N SER A 75 -4.18 6.04 9.43
CA SER A 75 -4.97 6.63 8.35
C SER A 75 -4.09 6.99 7.17
N VAL A 76 -4.72 7.25 6.02
CA VAL A 76 -4.09 7.87 4.85
C VAL A 76 -4.85 9.15 4.55
N THR A 77 -4.12 10.26 4.39
CA THR A 77 -4.71 11.58 4.15
C THR A 77 -4.23 12.18 2.84
N LEU A 78 -5.04 13.04 2.25
CA LEU A 78 -4.72 13.85 1.08
C LEU A 78 -4.80 15.32 1.46
N ALA A 79 -3.71 16.04 1.29
CA ALA A 79 -3.67 17.51 1.30
C ALA A 79 -3.60 18.06 -0.13
N VAL A 80 -4.27 19.19 -0.39
CA VAL A 80 -4.29 19.89 -1.67
C VAL A 80 -3.95 21.35 -1.43
N GLY A 81 -2.72 21.76 -1.73
CA GLY A 81 -2.21 23.08 -1.37
C GLY A 81 -2.35 23.33 0.13
N ASP A 82 -2.81 24.53 0.51
CA ASP A 82 -2.95 24.96 1.91
C ASP A 82 -4.25 24.50 2.58
N LYS A 83 -5.02 23.63 1.95
CA LYS A 83 -6.29 23.12 2.53
C LYS A 83 -6.02 22.10 3.61
N ALA A 84 -6.93 22.04 4.60
CA ALA A 84 -6.90 20.99 5.60
C ALA A 84 -6.94 19.59 4.93
N PRO A 85 -6.11 18.63 5.38
CA PRO A 85 -6.09 17.30 4.79
C PRO A 85 -7.45 16.58 4.92
N SER A 86 -7.88 15.92 3.85
CA SER A 86 -9.03 15.01 3.84
C SER A 86 -8.57 13.56 4.07
N THR A 87 -9.40 12.77 4.72
CA THR A 87 -9.11 11.35 4.96
C THR A 87 -9.47 10.52 3.73
N LEU A 88 -8.49 9.87 3.12
CA LEU A 88 -8.69 8.89 2.04
C LEU A 88 -9.02 7.51 2.60
N VAL A 89 -8.31 7.12 3.67
CA VAL A 89 -8.52 5.86 4.39
C VAL A 89 -8.38 6.15 5.88
N GLY A 90 -9.33 5.65 6.65
CA GLY A 90 -9.35 5.81 8.11
C GLY A 90 -9.77 4.54 8.83
N GLN A 91 -9.87 4.61 10.16
CA GLN A 91 -10.28 3.51 11.02
C GLN A 91 -9.48 2.22 10.74
N ILE A 92 -8.20 2.36 10.39
CA ILE A 92 -7.33 1.24 10.12
C ILE A 92 -7.03 0.52 11.44
N ALA A 93 -7.32 -0.76 11.49
CA ALA A 93 -7.03 -1.63 12.63
C ALA A 93 -6.31 -2.90 12.16
N TYR A 94 -5.44 -3.40 13.02
CA TYR A 94 -4.63 -4.59 12.78
C TYR A 94 -4.82 -5.59 13.91
N LEU A 95 -4.57 -6.85 13.65
CA LEU A 95 -4.38 -7.86 14.69
C LEU A 95 -3.04 -7.60 15.42
N PRO A 96 -2.88 -8.02 16.68
CA PRO A 96 -1.60 -7.97 17.37
C PRO A 96 -0.52 -8.67 16.53
N PHE A 97 0.60 -7.95 16.26
CA PHE A 97 1.72 -8.42 15.44
C PHE A 97 1.34 -8.93 14.04
N GLY A 98 0.15 -8.59 13.57
CA GLY A 98 -0.45 -9.29 12.46
C GLY A 98 -1.01 -8.41 11.36
N PRO A 99 -1.79 -9.04 10.49
CA PRO A 99 -2.31 -8.42 9.30
C PRO A 99 -3.40 -7.39 9.58
N LEU A 100 -3.75 -6.66 8.52
CA LEU A 100 -4.85 -5.70 8.50
C LEU A 100 -6.18 -6.38 8.83
N LEU A 101 -6.88 -5.89 9.86
CA LEU A 101 -8.19 -6.38 10.29
C LEU A 101 -9.33 -5.62 9.60
N ARG A 102 -9.23 -4.27 9.54
CA ARG A 102 -10.25 -3.43 8.92
C ARG A 102 -9.70 -2.07 8.51
N LEU A 103 -10.40 -1.44 7.59
CA LEU A 103 -10.26 -0.03 7.25
C LEU A 103 -11.57 0.50 6.68
N THR A 104 -11.71 1.83 6.62
CA THR A 104 -12.80 2.52 5.94
C THR A 104 -12.21 3.52 4.95
N TRP A 105 -12.64 3.45 3.69
CA TRP A 105 -12.26 4.44 2.67
C TRP A 105 -13.06 5.74 2.86
N GLY A 106 -12.53 6.84 2.31
CA GLY A 106 -13.16 8.16 2.39
C GLY A 106 -14.57 8.24 1.80
N ASN A 107 -14.95 7.30 0.93
CA ASN A 107 -16.31 7.15 0.40
C ASN A 107 -17.24 6.34 1.31
N GLY A 108 -16.79 5.95 2.51
CA GLY A 108 -17.59 5.19 3.49
C GLY A 108 -17.60 3.68 3.28
N ILE A 109 -16.99 3.15 2.21
CA ILE A 109 -16.87 1.70 2.04
C ILE A 109 -15.90 1.15 3.09
N THR A 110 -16.29 0.05 3.73
CA THR A 110 -15.47 -0.63 4.74
C THR A 110 -14.93 -1.95 4.20
N LEU A 111 -13.66 -2.22 4.48
CA LEU A 111 -13.05 -3.55 4.40
C LEU A 111 -12.97 -4.12 5.81
N SER A 112 -13.37 -5.37 5.98
CA SER A 112 -13.11 -6.17 7.19
C SER A 112 -12.59 -7.55 6.82
N ARG A 113 -11.74 -8.12 7.68
CA ARG A 113 -11.12 -9.42 7.52
C ARG A 113 -11.23 -10.21 8.80
N GLU A 114 -11.44 -11.51 8.65
CA GLU A 114 -11.43 -12.49 9.74
C GLU A 114 -10.32 -13.51 9.44
N TYR A 115 -9.60 -13.90 10.48
CA TYR A 115 -8.47 -14.81 10.39
C TYR A 115 -8.65 -15.94 11.41
N ASP A 116 -8.05 -17.08 11.15
CA ASP A 116 -7.90 -18.15 12.13
C ASP A 116 -6.75 -17.87 13.12
N GLN A 117 -6.45 -18.87 13.97
CA GLN A 117 -5.39 -18.77 14.97
C GLN A 117 -3.97 -18.75 14.36
N ASP A 118 -3.82 -19.23 13.13
CA ASP A 118 -2.57 -19.26 12.37
C ASP A 118 -2.44 -18.06 11.41
N TYR A 119 -3.33 -17.05 11.55
CA TYR A 119 -3.42 -15.86 10.72
C TYR A 119 -3.74 -16.12 9.25
N GLN A 120 -4.35 -17.25 8.93
CA GLN A 120 -4.89 -17.53 7.61
C GLN A 120 -6.21 -16.76 7.42
N LEU A 121 -6.40 -16.16 6.26
CA LEU A 121 -7.60 -15.38 5.97
C LEU A 121 -8.81 -16.32 5.78
N LEU A 122 -9.80 -16.23 6.69
CA LEU A 122 -11.05 -16.99 6.58
C LEU A 122 -12.13 -16.24 5.81
N ARG A 123 -12.19 -14.92 6.00
CA ARG A 123 -13.20 -14.09 5.37
C ARG A 123 -12.66 -12.69 5.06
N GLN A 124 -13.08 -12.14 3.94
CA GLN A 124 -12.94 -10.73 3.61
C GLN A 124 -14.29 -10.17 3.17
N LYS A 125 -14.64 -9.01 3.69
CA LYS A 125 -15.82 -8.27 3.26
C LYS A 125 -15.43 -6.87 2.82
N VAL A 126 -15.91 -6.44 1.64
CA VAL A 126 -15.68 -5.10 1.08
C VAL A 126 -17.04 -4.53 0.65
N GLY A 127 -17.57 -3.60 1.43
CA GLY A 127 -18.92 -3.09 1.20
C GLY A 127 -19.95 -4.24 1.19
N PRO A 128 -20.69 -4.44 0.07
CA PRO A 128 -21.68 -5.51 -0.03
C PRO A 128 -21.08 -6.88 -0.41
N TRP A 129 -19.83 -6.94 -0.83
CA TRP A 129 -19.21 -8.17 -1.33
C TRP A 129 -18.45 -8.91 -0.23
N GLN A 130 -18.55 -10.23 -0.27
CA GLN A 130 -17.89 -11.13 0.67
C GLN A 130 -17.15 -12.24 -0.06
N SER A 131 -15.96 -12.56 0.43
CA SER A 131 -15.18 -13.73 0.08
C SER A 131 -14.93 -14.56 1.33
N ASP A 132 -15.24 -15.86 1.26
CA ASP A 132 -14.90 -16.84 2.29
C ASP A 132 -13.84 -17.80 1.74
N TYR A 133 -12.89 -18.18 2.56
CA TYR A 133 -11.75 -19.04 2.19
C TYR A 133 -11.70 -20.26 3.12
N GLN A 134 -11.42 -21.41 2.55
CA GLN A 134 -11.09 -22.63 3.29
C GLN A 134 -9.68 -23.06 2.90
N HIS A 135 -8.91 -23.48 3.89
CA HIS A 135 -7.52 -23.90 3.70
C HIS A 135 -7.36 -25.38 4.00
N ASP A 136 -6.38 -26.01 3.35
CA ASP A 136 -5.92 -27.33 3.73
C ASP A 136 -4.94 -27.28 4.93
N ALA A 137 -4.45 -28.44 5.35
CA ALA A 137 -3.51 -28.52 6.46
C ALA A 137 -2.15 -27.85 6.20
N ASN A 138 -1.80 -27.61 4.94
CA ASN A 138 -0.57 -26.94 4.53
C ASN A 138 -0.76 -25.42 4.38
N GLY A 139 -2.02 -24.93 4.48
CA GLY A 139 -2.36 -23.52 4.32
C GLY A 139 -2.71 -23.11 2.89
N ASN A 140 -2.83 -24.06 1.94
CA ASN A 140 -3.29 -23.76 0.60
C ASN A 140 -4.79 -23.51 0.58
N ILE A 141 -5.27 -22.55 -0.21
CA ILE A 141 -6.70 -22.29 -0.36
C ILE A 141 -7.36 -23.45 -1.13
N GLN A 142 -8.15 -24.27 -0.46
CA GLN A 142 -8.94 -25.36 -1.09
C GLN A 142 -10.21 -24.84 -1.73
N GLN A 143 -10.82 -23.81 -1.14
CA GLN A 143 -12.05 -23.22 -1.64
C GLN A 143 -12.07 -21.72 -1.44
N HIS A 144 -12.51 -21.00 -2.46
CA HIS A 144 -12.84 -19.58 -2.42
C HIS A 144 -14.30 -19.38 -2.84
N ARG A 145 -15.12 -18.89 -1.93
CA ARG A 145 -16.52 -18.54 -2.19
C ARG A 145 -16.68 -17.05 -2.23
N HIS A 146 -17.10 -16.52 -3.35
CA HIS A 146 -17.38 -15.08 -3.51
C HIS A 146 -18.88 -14.83 -3.69
N SER A 147 -19.40 -13.80 -3.01
CA SER A 147 -20.84 -13.48 -3.02
C SER A 147 -21.40 -13.12 -4.39
N LEU A 148 -20.57 -12.75 -5.36
CA LEU A 148 -20.98 -12.36 -6.72
C LEU A 148 -20.64 -13.43 -7.76
N TRP A 149 -19.50 -14.11 -7.67
CA TRP A 149 -18.98 -14.99 -8.73
C TRP A 149 -19.15 -16.47 -8.44
N GLY A 150 -19.65 -16.84 -7.25
CA GLY A 150 -19.83 -18.23 -6.87
C GLY A 150 -18.62 -18.81 -6.15
N THR A 151 -18.42 -20.11 -6.31
CA THR A 151 -17.41 -20.89 -5.59
C THR A 151 -16.39 -21.43 -6.58
N LEU A 152 -15.11 -21.33 -6.22
CA LEU A 152 -13.98 -21.94 -6.89
C LEU A 152 -13.33 -22.95 -5.94
N ASP A 153 -13.10 -24.16 -6.43
CA ASP A 153 -12.41 -25.22 -5.72
C ASP A 153 -11.04 -25.46 -6.34
N TYR A 154 -10.02 -25.64 -5.50
CA TYR A 154 -8.63 -25.78 -5.90
C TYR A 154 -8.04 -27.10 -5.43
N GLN A 155 -7.19 -27.72 -6.26
CA GLN A 155 -6.46 -28.93 -5.91
C GLN A 155 -4.95 -28.69 -6.08
N TYR A 156 -4.17 -29.35 -5.22
CA TYR A 156 -2.72 -29.20 -5.19
C TYR A 156 -2.04 -30.57 -5.23
N ASP A 157 -0.82 -30.60 -5.74
CA ASP A 157 0.03 -31.77 -5.68
C ASP A 157 0.78 -31.84 -4.33
N PRO A 158 1.53 -32.93 -4.05
CA PRO A 158 2.29 -33.07 -2.80
C PRO A 158 3.39 -32.03 -2.57
N LEU A 159 3.67 -31.18 -3.53
CA LEU A 159 4.63 -30.06 -3.44
C LEU A 159 3.91 -28.70 -3.36
N ASP A 160 2.62 -28.69 -3.00
CA ASP A 160 1.77 -27.50 -2.87
C ASP A 160 1.65 -26.67 -4.18
N ARG A 161 1.79 -27.33 -5.35
CA ARG A 161 1.58 -26.68 -6.64
C ARG A 161 0.14 -26.90 -7.08
N LEU A 162 -0.54 -25.81 -7.48
CA LEU A 162 -1.90 -25.85 -8.00
C LEU A 162 -1.96 -26.77 -9.24
N THR A 163 -2.85 -27.76 -9.19
CA THR A 163 -3.06 -28.73 -10.28
C THR A 163 -4.40 -28.56 -10.98
N GLU A 164 -5.41 -28.05 -10.26
CA GLU A 164 -6.76 -27.91 -10.79
C GLU A 164 -7.51 -26.75 -10.14
N GLU A 165 -8.30 -26.04 -10.96
CA GLU A 165 -9.31 -25.07 -10.54
C GLU A 165 -10.64 -25.47 -11.17
N ARG A 166 -11.72 -25.49 -10.37
CA ARG A 166 -13.10 -25.75 -10.79
C ARG A 166 -14.03 -24.69 -10.21
N GLY A 167 -14.97 -24.18 -11.05
CA GLY A 167 -15.97 -23.20 -10.66
C GLY A 167 -17.23 -23.29 -11.49
#